data_97bf5379e43c6f13278a609e21793c65
#
_entry.id   97bf5379e43c6f13278a609e21793c65
#
_cell.length_a   1.000
_cell.length_b   1.000
_cell.length_c   1.000
_cell.angle_alpha   90.00
_cell.angle_beta   90.00
_cell.angle_gamma   90.00
#
_symmetry.space_group_name_H-M   'P 1'
#
loop_
_entity.id
_entity.type
_entity.pdbx_description
1 polymer ?
#
loop_
_entity_poly.entity_id
_entity_poly.type
_entity_poly.pdbx_seq_one_letter_code
_entity_poly.pdbx_strand_id
1 'polypeptide(L)'
;MLLRFASFLLLIVLGLANPALAQSRLDVGAMGSSIDLAPYLQQLTTEKPEVMVELPRDATGKVGVIALKSSRSVPSYHWRILTLVNTGKIPKNLIVVIDHQKFAGSRLLYPLNPGSVVASIAHTGSVAPARISALGQDAYSLVLEPSANLSLGLEMTGTAPSALLWERDAFDSLSRSIAFFRGAILGVAVLLSV
;
A
#
# COMPACT_ATOMS: atom_id res chain seq x y z
N MET A 1 -24.54 24.84 -41.59
CA MET A 1 -24.75 25.04 -40.15
C MET A 1 -24.70 23.71 -39.38
N LEU A 2 -25.27 22.63 -39.88
CA LEU A 2 -25.28 21.26 -39.27
C LEU A 2 -23.86 20.68 -38.99
N LEU A 3 -22.90 20.88 -39.88
CA LEU A 3 -21.54 20.32 -39.73
C LEU A 3 -20.77 20.90 -38.53
N ARG A 4 -21.01 22.15 -38.18
CA ARG A 4 -20.37 22.80 -37.01
C ARG A 4 -20.96 22.35 -35.69
N PHE A 5 -22.25 21.96 -35.69
CA PHE A 5 -22.91 21.39 -34.50
C PHE A 5 -22.42 19.99 -34.20
N ALA A 6 -22.22 19.15 -35.24
CA ALA A 6 -21.72 17.79 -35.09
C ALA A 6 -20.28 17.77 -34.52
N SER A 7 -19.42 18.72 -34.97
CA SER A 7 -18.04 18.84 -34.44
C SER A 7 -18.01 19.27 -32.98
N PHE A 8 -18.94 20.14 -32.56
CA PHE A 8 -19.02 20.59 -31.17
C PHE A 8 -19.54 19.52 -30.25
N LEU A 9 -20.51 18.71 -30.71
CA LEU A 9 -21.04 17.56 -29.96
C LEU A 9 -19.98 16.47 -29.78
N LEU A 10 -19.15 16.22 -30.80
CA LEU A 10 -18.05 15.25 -30.74
C LEU A 10 -16.98 15.67 -29.74
N LEU A 11 -16.66 16.97 -29.65
CA LEU A 11 -15.69 17.51 -28.66
C LEU A 11 -16.20 17.39 -27.23
N ILE A 12 -17.49 17.55 -26.99
CA ILE A 12 -18.10 17.40 -25.67
C ILE A 12 -18.08 15.93 -25.22
N VAL A 13 -18.33 14.98 -26.13
CA VAL A 13 -18.30 13.54 -25.82
C VAL A 13 -16.85 13.07 -25.52
N LEU A 14 -15.86 13.60 -26.23
CA LEU A 14 -14.45 13.31 -25.95
C LEU A 14 -13.95 13.96 -24.65
N GLY A 15 -14.52 15.08 -24.22
CA GLY A 15 -14.17 15.75 -22.97
C GLY A 15 -14.74 15.08 -21.71
N LEU A 16 -15.74 14.20 -21.85
CA LEU A 16 -16.37 13.45 -20.75
C LEU A 16 -15.76 12.05 -20.53
N ALA A 17 -14.84 11.64 -21.39
CA ALA A 17 -14.01 10.47 -21.11
C ALA A 17 -13.03 10.83 -20.00
N ASN A 18 -13.47 10.82 -18.75
CA ASN A 18 -12.56 10.67 -17.63
C ASN A 18 -11.71 9.45 -17.95
N PRO A 19 -10.36 9.56 -18.05
CA PRO A 19 -9.54 8.37 -18.08
C PRO A 19 -9.87 7.63 -16.78
N ALA A 20 -10.64 6.56 -16.88
CA ALA A 20 -10.71 5.58 -15.82
C ALA A 20 -9.23 5.18 -15.60
N LEU A 21 -8.61 5.77 -14.61
CA LEU A 21 -7.25 5.42 -14.19
C LEU A 21 -7.31 3.91 -14.00
N ALA A 22 -6.74 3.18 -14.96
CA ALA A 22 -6.68 1.74 -14.91
C ALA A 22 -5.95 1.39 -13.62
N GLN A 23 -6.71 1.08 -12.60
CA GLN A 23 -6.18 0.72 -11.28
C GLN A 23 -5.39 -0.56 -11.48
N SER A 24 -4.07 -0.47 -11.38
CA SER A 24 -3.18 -1.59 -11.56
C SER A 24 -3.42 -2.59 -10.43
N ARG A 25 -3.78 -3.82 -10.81
CA ARG A 25 -3.88 -4.94 -9.87
C ARG A 25 -2.54 -5.62 -9.77
N LEU A 26 -2.15 -5.98 -8.56
CA LEU A 26 -0.96 -6.79 -8.33
C LEU A 26 -1.38 -8.24 -8.13
N ASP A 27 -0.98 -9.11 -9.06
CA ASP A 27 -1.12 -10.55 -8.89
C ASP A 27 0.01 -11.09 -8.03
N VAL A 28 -0.34 -11.66 -6.89
CA VAL A 28 0.59 -12.26 -5.94
C VAL A 28 0.76 -13.77 -6.13
N GLY A 29 0.00 -14.39 -7.05
CA GLY A 29 0.05 -15.84 -7.30
C GLY A 29 1.43 -16.34 -7.68
N ALA A 30 2.14 -15.57 -8.51
CA ALA A 30 3.51 -15.86 -8.98
C ALA A 30 4.58 -14.95 -8.36
N MET A 31 4.28 -14.29 -7.24
CA MET A 31 5.18 -13.36 -6.57
C MET A 31 6.42 -14.11 -6.04
N GLY A 32 7.59 -13.50 -6.18
CA GLY A 32 8.82 -13.91 -5.48
C GLY A 32 8.82 -13.42 -4.04
N SER A 33 9.99 -13.27 -3.43
CA SER A 33 10.16 -12.93 -2.01
C SER A 33 9.61 -11.55 -1.65
N SER A 34 9.72 -10.55 -2.55
CA SER A 34 9.21 -9.18 -2.35
C SER A 34 8.95 -8.45 -3.65
N ILE A 35 8.04 -7.45 -3.60
CA ILE A 35 7.69 -6.57 -4.72
C ILE A 35 7.61 -5.13 -4.20
N ASP A 36 8.12 -4.16 -5.00
CA ASP A 36 7.86 -2.74 -4.78
C ASP A 36 6.41 -2.42 -5.16
N LEU A 37 5.70 -1.81 -4.22
CA LEU A 37 4.30 -1.44 -4.39
C LEU A 37 4.11 -0.09 -5.08
N ALA A 38 5.14 0.73 -5.22
CA ALA A 38 5.02 2.08 -5.78
C ALA A 38 4.27 2.13 -7.13
N PRO A 39 4.52 1.20 -8.09
CA PRO A 39 3.79 1.19 -9.37
C PRO A 39 2.31 0.81 -9.27
N TYR A 40 1.90 0.16 -8.17
CA TYR A 40 0.56 -0.38 -7.95
C TYR A 40 -0.29 0.45 -7.01
N LEU A 41 0.31 1.45 -6.35
CA LEU A 41 -0.37 2.33 -5.41
C LEU A 41 -1.06 3.48 -6.14
N GLN A 42 -2.38 3.50 -6.11
CA GLN A 42 -3.16 4.66 -6.53
C GLN A 42 -3.18 5.69 -5.41
N GLN A 43 -2.89 6.94 -5.75
CA GLN A 43 -2.97 8.07 -4.81
C GLN A 43 -4.31 8.77 -4.95
N LEU A 44 -4.96 9.02 -3.81
CA LEU A 44 -6.17 9.82 -3.73
C LEU A 44 -6.01 10.87 -2.64
N THR A 45 -6.29 12.12 -2.97
CA THR A 45 -6.38 13.22 -1.99
C THR A 45 -7.81 13.72 -1.97
N THR A 46 -8.38 13.89 -0.77
CA THR A 46 -9.75 14.35 -0.57
C THR A 46 -9.82 15.29 0.64
N GLU A 47 -10.73 16.25 0.61
CA GLU A 47 -11.06 17.11 1.75
C GLU A 47 -12.12 16.50 2.68
N LYS A 48 -12.76 15.41 2.21
CA LYS A 48 -13.82 14.73 2.99
C LYS A 48 -13.21 13.60 3.82
N PRO A 49 -13.59 13.45 5.09
CA PRO A 49 -13.12 12.38 5.95
C PRO A 49 -13.62 10.99 5.53
N GLU A 50 -14.67 10.95 4.71
CA GLU A 50 -15.23 9.72 4.19
C GLU A 50 -15.45 9.86 2.68
N VAL A 51 -14.98 8.86 1.93
CA VAL A 51 -15.13 8.77 0.47
C VAL A 51 -15.31 7.33 0.04
N MET A 52 -16.22 7.10 -0.89
CA MET A 52 -16.42 5.79 -1.55
C MET A 52 -15.60 5.76 -2.83
N VAL A 53 -14.77 4.75 -2.97
CA VAL A 53 -13.91 4.56 -4.14
C VAL A 53 -14.31 3.30 -4.87
N GLU A 54 -14.60 3.43 -6.16
CA GLU A 54 -14.83 2.28 -7.03
C GLU A 54 -13.52 1.55 -7.27
N LEU A 55 -13.59 0.23 -7.16
CA LEU A 55 -12.48 -0.68 -7.39
C LEU A 55 -12.52 -1.24 -8.80
N PRO A 56 -11.40 -1.75 -9.31
CA PRO A 56 -11.38 -2.45 -10.59
C PRO A 56 -12.38 -3.60 -10.60
N ARG A 57 -13.00 -3.84 -11.76
CA ARG A 57 -13.89 -4.98 -11.97
C ARG A 57 -13.15 -6.27 -11.61
N ASP A 58 -13.81 -7.14 -10.86
CA ASP A 58 -13.28 -8.48 -10.58
C ASP A 58 -13.32 -9.38 -11.83
N ALA A 59 -12.89 -10.63 -11.69
CA ALA A 59 -12.93 -11.61 -12.79
C ALA A 59 -14.34 -11.91 -13.29
N THR A 60 -15.37 -11.60 -12.48
CA THR A 60 -16.81 -11.76 -12.85
C THR A 60 -17.39 -10.50 -13.48
N GLY A 61 -16.61 -9.43 -13.63
CA GLY A 61 -17.03 -8.13 -14.16
C GLY A 61 -17.72 -7.22 -13.15
N LYS A 62 -17.83 -7.60 -11.88
CA LYS A 62 -18.46 -6.81 -10.83
C LYS A 62 -17.50 -5.73 -10.35
N VAL A 63 -18.02 -4.51 -10.21
CA VAL A 63 -17.30 -3.38 -9.60
C VAL A 63 -17.45 -3.48 -8.08
N GLY A 64 -16.35 -3.56 -7.37
CA GLY A 64 -16.32 -3.44 -5.92
C GLY A 64 -16.30 -1.96 -5.49
N VAL A 65 -16.62 -1.70 -4.25
CA VAL A 65 -16.49 -0.37 -3.64
C VAL A 65 -15.78 -0.51 -2.30
N ILE A 66 -14.84 0.39 -2.03
CA ILE A 66 -14.20 0.50 -0.71
C ILE A 66 -14.59 1.85 -0.07
N ALA A 67 -15.03 1.80 1.17
CA ALA A 67 -15.26 2.98 1.99
C ALA A 67 -13.95 3.37 2.69
N LEU A 68 -13.39 4.51 2.33
CA LEU A 68 -12.25 5.11 3.01
C LEU A 68 -12.79 6.06 4.07
N LYS A 69 -12.48 5.79 5.33
CA LYS A 69 -12.98 6.59 6.46
C LYS A 69 -11.85 6.94 7.41
N SER A 70 -11.65 8.23 7.63
CA SER A 70 -10.69 8.76 8.59
C SER A 70 -11.37 9.13 9.91
N SER A 71 -10.72 8.85 11.02
CA SER A 71 -11.08 9.37 12.35
C SER A 71 -10.40 10.70 12.69
N ARG A 72 -9.53 11.19 11.80
CA ARG A 72 -8.78 12.43 12.00
C ARG A 72 -9.60 13.63 11.56
N SER A 73 -9.28 14.81 12.10
CA SER A 73 -9.81 16.10 11.65
C SER A 73 -8.65 16.91 11.08
N VAL A 74 -8.52 16.87 9.76
CA VAL A 74 -7.43 17.53 9.01
C VAL A 74 -8.01 18.20 7.74
N PRO A 75 -7.33 19.22 7.19
CA PRO A 75 -7.81 19.91 5.98
C PRO A 75 -7.88 19.02 4.74
N SER A 76 -6.98 18.02 4.66
CA SER A 76 -6.96 17.06 3.56
C SER A 76 -6.48 15.70 4.01
N TYR A 77 -7.01 14.67 3.37
CA TYR A 77 -6.73 13.26 3.62
C TYR A 77 -6.01 12.66 2.42
N HIS A 78 -4.91 11.97 2.67
CA HIS A 78 -4.09 11.33 1.64
C HIS A 78 -4.20 9.83 1.76
N TRP A 79 -4.73 9.21 0.73
CA TRP A 79 -4.93 7.77 0.66
C TRP A 79 -4.02 7.12 -0.38
N ARG A 80 -3.57 5.93 -0.07
CA ARG A 80 -2.91 5.00 -1.00
C ARG A 80 -3.79 3.77 -1.14
N ILE A 81 -4.24 3.49 -2.35
CA ILE A 81 -5.14 2.36 -2.64
C ILE A 81 -4.35 1.31 -3.39
N LEU A 82 -4.42 0.07 -2.91
CA LEU A 82 -3.76 -1.10 -3.46
C LEU A 82 -4.78 -2.20 -3.67
N THR A 83 -4.76 -2.84 -4.84
CA THR A 83 -5.58 -4.04 -5.10
C THR A 83 -4.67 -5.23 -5.37
N LEU A 84 -4.80 -6.26 -4.53
CA LEU A 84 -4.09 -7.53 -4.61
C LEU A 84 -5.03 -8.61 -5.15
N VAL A 85 -4.49 -9.50 -5.98
CA VAL A 85 -5.21 -10.65 -6.53
C VAL A 85 -4.33 -11.89 -6.37
N ASN A 86 -4.88 -12.99 -5.89
CA ASN A 86 -4.18 -14.27 -5.87
C ASN A 86 -4.76 -15.19 -6.95
N THR A 87 -4.11 -15.24 -8.10
CA THR A 87 -4.49 -16.17 -9.19
C THR A 87 -3.94 -17.59 -8.96
N GLY A 88 -3.11 -17.78 -7.93
CA GLY A 88 -2.54 -19.06 -7.55
C GLY A 88 -3.56 -20.02 -6.92
N LYS A 89 -3.11 -21.25 -6.67
CA LYS A 89 -3.92 -22.34 -6.08
C LYS A 89 -3.73 -22.48 -4.58
N ILE A 90 -2.80 -21.74 -3.99
CA ILE A 90 -2.46 -21.81 -2.56
C ILE A 90 -2.67 -20.45 -1.91
N PRO A 91 -3.04 -20.40 -0.63
CA PRO A 91 -3.09 -19.15 0.13
C PRO A 91 -1.72 -18.48 0.17
N LYS A 92 -1.69 -17.16 0.13
CA LYS A 92 -0.48 -16.35 0.27
C LYS A 92 -0.50 -15.61 1.60
N ASN A 93 0.52 -15.86 2.42
CA ASN A 93 0.78 -15.10 3.64
C ASN A 93 1.70 -13.94 3.29
N LEU A 94 1.19 -12.73 3.40
CA LEU A 94 1.84 -11.52 2.90
C LEU A 94 2.03 -10.50 4.01
N ILE A 95 3.04 -9.65 3.85
CA ILE A 95 3.30 -8.52 4.73
C ILE A 95 3.45 -7.27 3.87
N VAL A 96 2.55 -6.30 4.06
CA VAL A 96 2.70 -4.95 3.52
C VAL A 96 3.56 -4.16 4.48
N VAL A 97 4.65 -3.61 3.98
CA VAL A 97 5.61 -2.81 4.75
C VAL A 97 5.63 -1.40 4.18
N ILE A 98 5.34 -0.41 5.03
CA ILE A 98 5.45 1.01 4.71
C ILE A 98 6.64 1.56 5.51
N ASP A 99 7.68 1.92 4.79
CA ASP A 99 8.88 2.46 5.40
C ASP A 99 8.69 3.95 5.73
N HIS A 100 9.06 4.37 6.92
CA HIS A 100 9.02 5.77 7.35
C HIS A 100 10.41 6.32 7.71
N GLN A 101 11.45 5.63 7.27
CA GLN A 101 12.82 6.10 7.42
C GLN A 101 13.30 6.82 6.14
N LYS A 102 13.97 7.94 6.30
CA LYS A 102 14.72 8.59 5.21
C LYS A 102 16.19 8.58 5.55
N PHE A 103 17.03 8.42 4.51
CA PHE A 103 18.44 8.79 4.62
C PHE A 103 18.51 10.32 4.70
N ALA A 104 18.88 10.87 5.84
CA ALA A 104 19.31 12.26 5.92
C ALA A 104 20.72 12.40 5.32
N GLY A 105 21.11 13.61 4.93
CA GLY A 105 22.37 13.90 4.21
C GLY A 105 23.67 13.39 4.88
N SER A 106 23.63 12.99 6.16
CA SER A 106 24.71 12.31 6.90
C SER A 106 24.84 10.81 6.58
N ARG A 107 24.00 10.26 5.70
CA ARG A 107 23.84 8.82 5.41
C ARG A 107 23.42 7.95 6.61
N LEU A 108 23.07 8.56 7.74
CA LEU A 108 22.48 7.88 8.88
C LEU A 108 20.97 7.73 8.66
N LEU A 109 20.45 6.53 8.96
CA LEU A 109 19.01 6.28 9.00
C LEU A 109 18.42 7.00 10.20
N TYR A 110 17.69 8.08 9.93
CA TYR A 110 16.90 8.75 10.95
C TYR A 110 15.43 8.40 10.74
N PRO A 111 14.71 7.92 11.76
CA PRO A 111 13.26 7.89 11.70
C PRO A 111 12.77 9.33 11.61
N LEU A 112 12.16 9.69 10.48
CA LEU A 112 11.60 11.03 10.29
C LEU A 112 10.39 11.26 11.19
N ASN A 113 9.76 10.19 11.60
CA ASN A 113 8.63 10.21 12.48
C ASN A 113 8.71 8.97 13.38
N PRO A 114 8.87 9.11 14.70
CA PRO A 114 8.84 7.97 15.62
C PRO A 114 7.46 7.30 15.68
N GLY A 115 6.43 7.93 15.08
CA GLY A 115 5.07 7.41 14.97
C GLY A 115 4.79 6.73 13.65
N SER A 116 3.65 6.04 13.59
CA SER A 116 3.09 5.44 12.37
C SER A 116 2.84 6.51 11.31
N VAL A 117 3.21 6.22 10.05
CA VAL A 117 2.84 7.04 8.89
C VAL A 117 1.50 6.60 8.30
N VAL A 118 0.97 5.45 8.73
CA VAL A 118 -0.37 4.97 8.39
C VAL A 118 -1.31 5.24 9.56
N ALA A 119 -2.27 6.13 9.35
CA ALA A 119 -3.25 6.52 10.38
C ALA A 119 -4.39 5.52 10.49
N SER A 120 -4.89 5.03 9.36
CA SER A 120 -5.98 4.06 9.30
C SER A 120 -5.87 3.16 8.07
N ILE A 121 -6.52 2.00 8.13
CA ILE A 121 -6.61 1.05 7.02
C ILE A 121 -8.07 0.70 6.78
N ALA A 122 -8.51 0.91 5.54
CA ALA A 122 -9.75 0.33 5.02
C ALA A 122 -9.41 -0.91 4.19
N HIS A 123 -10.29 -1.91 4.16
CA HIS A 123 -10.10 -3.13 3.38
C HIS A 123 -11.44 -3.72 2.92
N THR A 124 -11.42 -4.50 1.83
CA THR A 124 -12.61 -5.17 1.29
C THR A 124 -12.75 -6.63 1.74
N GLY A 125 -11.70 -7.24 2.26
CA GLY A 125 -11.71 -8.64 2.68
C GLY A 125 -12.46 -8.87 4.00
N SER A 126 -12.83 -10.13 4.26
CA SER A 126 -13.44 -10.55 5.53
C SER A 126 -12.46 -10.54 6.69
N VAL A 127 -11.16 -10.64 6.40
CA VAL A 127 -10.09 -10.64 7.40
C VAL A 127 -9.36 -9.31 7.34
N ALA A 128 -9.35 -8.60 8.46
CA ALA A 128 -8.64 -7.33 8.56
C ALA A 128 -7.11 -7.56 8.56
N PRO A 129 -6.33 -6.70 7.88
CA PRO A 129 -4.89 -6.69 8.01
C PRO A 129 -4.47 -6.50 9.47
N ALA A 130 -3.63 -7.39 9.98
CA ALA A 130 -3.15 -7.33 11.36
C ALA A 130 -1.82 -6.57 11.42
N ARG A 131 -1.74 -5.53 12.25
CA ARG A 131 -0.48 -4.80 12.47
C ARG A 131 0.52 -5.72 13.18
N ILE A 132 1.75 -5.76 12.68
CA ILE A 132 2.86 -6.47 13.28
C ILE A 132 3.96 -5.49 13.70
N SER A 133 4.73 -5.88 14.71
CA SER A 133 5.84 -5.04 15.17
C SER A 133 6.99 -5.10 14.17
N ALA A 134 7.38 -3.94 13.65
CA ALA A 134 8.56 -3.78 12.81
C ALA A 134 9.26 -2.47 13.18
N LEU A 135 10.57 -2.51 13.33
CA LEU A 135 11.32 -1.34 13.80
C LEU A 135 11.46 -0.30 12.69
N GLY A 136 10.91 0.89 12.91
CA GLY A 136 10.97 2.01 11.98
C GLY A 136 10.11 1.80 10.71
N GLN A 137 9.10 0.95 10.79
CA GLN A 137 8.21 0.60 9.68
C GLN A 137 6.80 0.36 10.19
N ASP A 138 5.81 0.68 9.37
CA ASP A 138 4.46 0.19 9.54
C ASP A 138 4.31 -1.11 8.74
N ALA A 139 4.07 -2.21 9.43
CA ALA A 139 3.94 -3.52 8.82
C ALA A 139 2.60 -4.17 9.15
N TYR A 140 1.96 -4.74 8.12
CA TYR A 140 0.63 -5.34 8.22
C TYR A 140 0.62 -6.71 7.57
N SER A 141 0.31 -7.72 8.38
CA SER A 141 0.14 -9.10 7.93
C SER A 141 -1.26 -9.29 7.35
N LEU A 142 -1.34 -10.00 6.24
CA LEU A 142 -2.60 -10.39 5.60
C LEU A 142 -2.49 -11.78 4.98
N VAL A 143 -3.63 -12.43 4.83
CA VAL A 143 -3.74 -13.72 4.15
C VAL A 143 -4.64 -13.52 2.94
N LEU A 144 -4.20 -13.95 1.78
CA LEU A 144 -4.97 -13.87 0.55
C LEU A 144 -5.22 -15.27 0.01
N GLU A 145 -6.47 -15.72 0.15
CA GLU A 145 -6.92 -17.04 -0.29
C GLU A 145 -6.81 -17.20 -1.81
N PRO A 146 -6.77 -18.43 -2.34
CA PRO A 146 -6.81 -18.68 -3.78
C PRO A 146 -8.01 -18.01 -4.44
N SER A 147 -7.80 -17.41 -5.60
CA SER A 147 -8.82 -16.70 -6.39
C SER A 147 -9.45 -15.50 -5.66
N ALA A 148 -8.89 -15.07 -4.52
CA ALA A 148 -9.40 -13.92 -3.77
C ALA A 148 -8.82 -12.60 -4.30
N ASN A 149 -9.60 -11.54 -4.10
CA ASN A 149 -9.22 -10.15 -4.31
C ASN A 149 -9.29 -9.42 -2.97
N LEU A 150 -8.28 -8.60 -2.70
CA LEU A 150 -8.23 -7.74 -1.52
C LEU A 150 -7.83 -6.34 -1.95
N SER A 151 -8.64 -5.35 -1.64
CA SER A 151 -8.25 -3.96 -1.78
C SER A 151 -8.02 -3.34 -0.41
N LEU A 152 -6.93 -2.58 -0.32
CA LEU A 152 -6.49 -1.86 0.86
C LEU A 152 -6.49 -0.37 0.56
N GLY A 153 -7.06 0.42 1.47
CA GLY A 153 -6.93 1.87 1.50
C GLY A 153 -6.14 2.30 2.73
N LEU A 154 -4.95 2.84 2.54
CA LEU A 154 -4.06 3.28 3.60
C LEU A 154 -4.14 4.80 3.72
N GLU A 155 -4.59 5.32 4.87
CA GLU A 155 -4.53 6.75 5.16
C GLU A 155 -3.12 7.13 5.58
N MET A 156 -2.50 8.03 4.83
CA MET A 156 -1.13 8.48 5.07
C MET A 156 -1.10 9.76 5.88
N THR A 157 -0.26 9.81 6.92
CA THR A 157 -0.02 11.02 7.73
C THR A 157 1.20 11.81 7.24
N GLY A 158 1.96 11.24 6.32
CA GLY A 158 3.18 11.82 5.77
C GLY A 158 3.62 11.10 4.51
N THR A 159 4.80 11.47 4.03
CA THR A 159 5.42 10.81 2.88
C THR A 159 6.05 9.48 3.33
N ALA A 160 5.70 8.39 2.64
CA ALA A 160 6.40 7.13 2.77
C ALA A 160 7.48 7.04 1.67
N PRO A 161 8.76 6.83 2.02
CA PRO A 161 9.84 6.71 1.04
C PRO A 161 9.74 5.42 0.23
N SER A 162 9.19 4.34 0.81
CA SER A 162 8.97 3.08 0.13
C SER A 162 7.75 2.35 0.67
N ALA A 163 7.19 1.49 -0.17
CA ALA A 163 6.14 0.56 0.19
C ALA A 163 6.45 -0.78 -0.49
N LEU A 164 6.58 -1.83 0.29
CA LEU A 164 6.96 -3.15 -0.18
C LEU A 164 5.92 -4.18 0.22
N LEU A 165 5.71 -5.16 -0.63
CA LEU A 165 4.97 -6.38 -0.30
C LEU A 165 5.97 -7.52 -0.20
N TRP A 166 5.93 -8.25 0.90
CA TRP A 166 6.78 -9.40 1.18
C TRP A 166 5.97 -10.67 1.32
N GLU A 167 6.52 -11.80 0.89
CA GLU A 167 6.10 -13.09 1.42
C GLU A 167 6.55 -13.21 2.87
N ARG A 168 5.70 -13.78 3.73
CA ARG A 168 5.92 -13.85 5.17
C ARG A 168 7.26 -14.48 5.54
N ASP A 169 7.58 -15.62 4.94
CA ASP A 169 8.81 -16.36 5.26
C ASP A 169 10.06 -15.56 4.88
N ALA A 170 10.02 -14.85 3.77
CA ALA A 170 11.12 -13.98 3.33
C ALA A 170 11.30 -12.79 4.28
N PHE A 171 10.21 -12.15 4.71
CA PHE A 171 10.25 -11.07 5.68
C PHE A 171 10.79 -11.53 7.03
N ASP A 172 10.33 -12.66 7.55
CA ASP A 172 10.76 -13.22 8.83
C ASP A 172 12.25 -13.62 8.78
N SER A 173 12.73 -14.13 7.64
CA SER A 173 14.15 -14.44 7.42
C SER A 173 15.01 -13.18 7.44
N LEU A 174 14.60 -12.12 6.71
CA LEU A 174 15.30 -10.83 6.71
C LEU A 174 15.33 -10.22 8.13
N SER A 175 14.20 -10.22 8.82
CA SER A 175 14.07 -9.66 10.16
C SER A 175 14.99 -10.34 11.16
N ARG A 176 15.09 -11.67 11.09
CA ARG A 176 16.04 -12.45 11.91
C ARG A 176 17.49 -12.10 11.60
N SER A 177 17.83 -11.96 10.31
CA SER A 177 19.19 -11.58 9.89
C SER A 177 19.56 -10.20 10.43
N ILE A 178 18.66 -9.21 10.32
CA ILE A 178 18.89 -7.86 10.86
C ILE A 178 19.05 -7.90 12.38
N ALA A 179 18.23 -8.66 13.11
CA ALA A 179 18.32 -8.80 14.54
C ALA A 179 19.68 -9.42 14.97
N PHE A 180 20.12 -10.46 14.25
CA PHE A 180 21.42 -11.08 14.47
C PHE A 180 22.58 -10.08 14.28
N PHE A 181 22.60 -9.34 13.17
CA PHE A 181 23.66 -8.34 12.91
C PHE A 181 23.68 -7.23 13.95
N ARG A 182 22.51 -6.73 14.38
CA ARG A 182 22.42 -5.74 15.46
C ARG A 182 22.97 -6.28 16.78
N GLY A 183 22.64 -7.51 17.14
CA GLY A 183 23.18 -8.18 18.33
C GLY A 183 24.69 -8.35 18.26
N ALA A 184 25.22 -8.74 17.11
CA ALA A 184 26.66 -8.88 16.90
C ALA A 184 27.40 -7.54 17.05
N ILE A 185 26.88 -6.45 16.43
CA ILE A 185 27.47 -5.11 16.54
C ILE A 185 27.48 -4.63 18.00
N LEU A 186 26.35 -4.81 18.71
CA LEU A 186 26.27 -4.44 20.13
C LEU A 186 27.23 -5.25 20.98
N GLY A 187 27.35 -6.56 20.74
CA GLY A 187 28.31 -7.43 21.43
C GLY A 187 29.74 -6.98 21.24
N VAL A 188 30.14 -6.64 20.01
CA VAL A 188 31.47 -6.09 19.71
C VAL A 188 31.68 -4.75 20.40
N ALA A 189 30.72 -3.85 20.37
CA ALA A 189 30.79 -2.54 21.02
C ALA A 189 31.01 -2.67 22.55
N VAL A 190 30.31 -3.60 23.19
CA VAL A 190 30.50 -3.90 24.63
C VAL A 190 31.90 -4.44 24.90
N LEU A 191 32.39 -5.38 24.08
CA LEU A 191 33.74 -5.95 24.24
C LEU A 191 34.86 -4.91 24.07
N LEU A 192 34.66 -3.91 23.23
CA LEU A 192 35.62 -2.83 23.00
C LEU A 192 35.55 -1.73 24.06
N SER A 193 34.51 -1.72 24.91
CA SER A 193 34.32 -0.73 25.98
C SER A 193 34.87 -1.17 27.36
N VAL A 194 35.34 -2.42 27.45
CA VAL A 194 35.97 -3.02 28.64
C VAL A 194 37.49 -2.99 28.49
#